data_972f448fba6d37cc1dfd31a2499d28ab
#
_entry.id   972f448fba6d37cc1dfd31a2499d28ab
#
_cell.length_a   1.000
_cell.length_b   1.000
_cell.length_c   1.000
_cell.angle_alpha   90.00
_cell.angle_beta   90.00
_cell.angle_gamma   90.00
#
_symmetry.space_group_name_H-M   'P 1'
#
loop_
_entity.id
_entity.type
_entity.pdbx_description
1 polymer ?
#
loop_
_entity_poly.entity_id
_entity_poly.type
_entity_poly.pdbx_seq_one_letter_code
_entity_poly.pdbx_strand_id
1 'polypeptide(L)'
;MTRPTSPLPSSPRWTGAAPEQEMFQTYSKEEYAVRTNRHYEQPPEFFFPILGGEWNVYSCNLWEQATTDTESQEAKLDLFAKLMHLQPGQRILDVGCAWGGPLVYLCKTYGVTGVGLTLSPTQKWYAEQRAAQHQVDVQILECNWEDFQDNQGFEAVYTDEAIVHFTNLGEFFAKVHSLLRPGGCMLNKECHFTSSRYNQHLTRANVFNHEIFGLTGSYRTLADELMLVDQNGFETRIIHQIDLENYRRTADRWLSNMYQHREQLVALVGDDYYRRFRTYLKLVRKTWNGTKMTLDAVVSYKV
;
A
#
# COMPACT_ATOMS: atom_id res chain seq x y z
N MET A 1 -10.72 16.10 -19.54
CA MET A 1 -10.10 16.88 -18.45
C MET A 1 -8.58 16.78 -18.59
N THR A 2 -7.86 17.87 -18.53
CA THR A 2 -6.38 17.89 -18.67
C THR A 2 -5.73 17.39 -17.38
N ARG A 3 -4.67 16.57 -17.51
CA ARG A 3 -3.85 16.09 -16.40
C ARG A 3 -3.31 17.27 -15.57
N PRO A 4 -3.34 17.24 -14.23
CA PRO A 4 -2.63 18.24 -13.44
C PRO A 4 -1.12 18.14 -13.69
N THR A 5 -0.54 19.21 -14.22
CA THR A 5 0.91 19.32 -14.43
C THR A 5 1.52 20.02 -13.21
N SER A 6 1.81 19.26 -12.16
CA SER A 6 2.73 19.75 -11.14
C SER A 6 4.17 19.66 -11.65
N PRO A 7 5.01 20.69 -11.49
CA PRO A 7 6.42 20.57 -11.83
C PRO A 7 7.04 19.46 -10.96
N LEU A 8 7.75 18.54 -11.59
CA LEU A 8 8.50 17.49 -10.90
C LEU A 8 9.43 18.15 -9.87
N PRO A 9 9.33 17.77 -8.57
CA PRO A 9 10.28 18.28 -7.60
C PRO A 9 11.67 17.80 -8.00
N SER A 10 12.63 18.74 -8.05
CA SER A 10 14.03 18.42 -8.27
C SER A 10 14.44 17.37 -7.23
N SER A 11 14.99 16.25 -7.68
CA SER A 11 15.47 15.17 -6.79
C SER A 11 16.36 15.80 -5.71
N PRO A 12 16.03 15.68 -4.41
CA PRO A 12 16.83 16.28 -3.37
C PRO A 12 18.19 15.59 -3.38
N ARG A 13 19.26 16.40 -3.48
CA ARG A 13 20.61 15.92 -3.20
C ARG A 13 20.63 15.52 -1.72
N TRP A 14 21.08 14.30 -1.48
CA TRP A 14 21.34 13.84 -0.12
C TRP A 14 22.27 14.84 0.60
N THR A 15 21.79 15.43 1.69
CA THR A 15 22.50 16.50 2.43
C THR A 15 23.31 15.97 3.62
N GLY A 16 23.42 14.65 3.80
CA GLY A 16 24.25 14.06 4.85
C GLY A 16 23.77 14.24 6.30
N ALA A 17 22.51 14.66 6.51
CA ALA A 17 21.92 14.67 7.86
C ALA A 17 21.87 13.24 8.42
N ALA A 18 22.14 13.10 9.73
CA ALA A 18 22.19 11.79 10.38
C ALA A 18 20.82 11.10 10.23
N PRO A 19 20.72 9.99 9.49
CA PRO A 19 19.44 9.33 9.16
C PRO A 19 18.67 8.87 10.41
N GLU A 20 19.38 8.67 11.52
CA GLU A 20 18.83 8.24 12.79
C GLU A 20 17.81 9.21 13.38
N GLN A 21 18.05 10.51 13.25
CA GLN A 21 17.13 11.52 13.80
C GLN A 21 15.86 11.67 12.98
N GLU A 22 15.91 11.43 11.67
CA GLU A 22 14.74 11.53 10.81
C GLU A 22 13.80 10.32 10.86
N MET A 23 14.35 9.11 11.05
CA MET A 23 13.55 7.87 11.00
C MET A 23 12.59 7.67 12.17
N PHE A 24 12.84 8.34 13.31
CA PHE A 24 12.00 8.23 14.51
C PHE A 24 11.27 9.52 14.87
N GLN A 25 11.33 10.52 13.98
CA GLN A 25 10.58 11.76 14.18
C GLN A 25 9.09 11.55 13.91
N THR A 26 8.27 12.16 14.73
CA THR A 26 6.85 12.39 14.46
C THR A 26 6.76 13.61 13.56
N TYR A 27 6.18 13.46 12.40
CA TYR A 27 5.98 14.56 11.45
C TYR A 27 4.58 15.14 11.63
N SER A 28 4.42 16.42 11.31
CA SER A 28 3.09 16.98 11.15
C SER A 28 2.36 16.28 9.99
N LYS A 29 1.05 16.37 9.97
CA LYS A 29 0.20 15.80 8.95
C LYS A 29 0.58 16.26 7.53
N GLU A 30 0.90 17.55 7.39
CA GLU A 30 1.32 18.17 6.14
C GLU A 30 2.69 17.65 5.70
N GLU A 31 3.65 17.56 6.61
CA GLU A 31 4.97 16.99 6.31
C GLU A 31 4.89 15.50 5.96
N TYR A 32 4.02 14.78 6.65
CA TYR A 32 3.75 13.37 6.35
C TYR A 32 3.23 13.20 4.92
N ALA A 33 2.23 13.98 4.52
CA ALA A 33 1.67 13.95 3.17
C ALA A 33 2.74 14.27 2.11
N VAL A 34 3.56 15.31 2.34
CA VAL A 34 4.65 15.70 1.43
C VAL A 34 5.69 14.57 1.31
N ARG A 35 6.08 13.94 2.43
CA ARG A 35 7.09 12.87 2.42
C ARG A 35 6.58 11.60 1.74
N THR A 36 5.35 11.20 2.01
CA THR A 36 4.73 10.03 1.36
C THR A 36 4.55 10.28 -0.14
N ASN A 37 4.05 11.45 -0.53
CA ASN A 37 3.86 11.78 -1.93
C ASN A 37 5.18 11.86 -2.71
N ARG A 38 6.30 12.20 -2.09
CA ARG A 38 7.60 12.28 -2.79
C ARG A 38 7.95 11.01 -3.56
N HIS A 39 7.61 9.84 -3.03
CA HIS A 39 7.82 8.57 -3.72
C HIS A 39 6.80 8.35 -4.85
N TYR A 40 5.54 8.69 -4.60
CA TYR A 40 4.42 8.38 -5.50
C TYR A 40 4.15 9.44 -6.57
N GLU A 41 4.83 10.60 -6.52
CA GLU A 41 4.73 11.65 -7.54
C GLU A 41 5.59 11.43 -8.78
N GLN A 42 6.35 10.33 -8.82
CA GLN A 42 6.97 9.93 -10.09
C GLN A 42 5.88 9.65 -11.13
N PRO A 43 6.16 9.88 -12.43
CA PRO A 43 5.16 9.63 -13.48
C PRO A 43 4.62 8.20 -13.37
N PRO A 44 3.28 8.00 -13.39
CA PRO A 44 2.70 6.66 -13.38
C PRO A 44 3.22 5.76 -14.50
N GLU A 45 3.63 6.37 -15.62
CA GLU A 45 4.27 5.70 -16.75
C GLU A 45 5.63 5.07 -16.37
N PHE A 46 6.21 5.47 -15.23
CA PHE A 46 7.35 4.78 -14.63
C PHE A 46 6.92 3.53 -13.88
N PHE A 47 5.83 3.60 -13.10
CA PHE A 47 5.38 2.49 -12.28
C PHE A 47 4.67 1.40 -13.08
N PHE A 48 3.77 1.76 -14.00
CA PHE A 48 2.90 0.79 -14.67
C PHE A 48 3.66 -0.29 -15.45
N PRO A 49 4.71 0.01 -16.23
CA PRO A 49 5.50 -1.02 -16.87
C PRO A 49 6.23 -1.94 -15.87
N ILE A 50 6.63 -1.41 -14.70
CA ILE A 50 7.32 -2.18 -13.65
C ILE A 50 6.34 -3.12 -12.96
N LEU A 51 5.17 -2.61 -12.53
CA LEU A 51 4.17 -3.37 -11.79
C LEU A 51 3.50 -4.43 -12.66
N GLY A 52 3.36 -4.12 -13.95
CA GLY A 52 2.67 -5.00 -14.88
C GLY A 52 1.20 -5.22 -14.53
N GLY A 53 0.57 -6.13 -15.26
CA GLY A 53 -0.82 -6.52 -15.05
C GLY A 53 -1.83 -5.41 -15.31
N GLU A 54 -3.11 -5.77 -15.33
CA GLU A 54 -4.20 -4.84 -15.60
C GLU A 54 -4.43 -3.87 -14.43
N TRP A 55 -4.22 -4.35 -13.18
CA TRP A 55 -4.59 -3.61 -11.98
C TRP A 55 -3.47 -2.74 -11.41
N ASN A 56 -2.22 -2.88 -11.89
CA ASN A 56 -1.03 -2.13 -11.47
C ASN A 56 -0.87 -2.06 -9.93
N VAL A 57 -0.97 -3.21 -9.29
CA VAL A 57 -0.92 -3.34 -7.83
C VAL A 57 0.51 -3.16 -7.33
N TYR A 58 0.72 -2.22 -6.39
CA TYR A 58 2.05 -1.91 -5.85
C TYR A 58 2.24 -2.48 -4.44
N SER A 59 1.99 -3.76 -4.30
CA SER A 59 2.19 -4.56 -3.09
C SER A 59 2.42 -6.02 -3.50
N CYS A 60 2.74 -6.90 -2.55
CA CYS A 60 2.96 -8.32 -2.84
C CYS A 60 1.73 -8.96 -3.49
N ASN A 61 1.93 -9.62 -4.61
CA ASN A 61 0.93 -10.40 -5.35
C ASN A 61 0.98 -11.88 -4.96
N LEU A 62 -0.04 -12.68 -5.31
CA LEU A 62 -0.10 -14.12 -5.04
C LEU A 62 0.19 -14.92 -6.31
N TRP A 63 1.16 -15.81 -6.21
CA TRP A 63 1.73 -16.52 -7.35
C TRP A 63 1.52 -18.04 -7.33
N GLU A 64 0.83 -18.60 -6.34
CA GLU A 64 0.72 -20.06 -6.18
C GLU A 64 0.19 -20.74 -7.43
N GLN A 65 -0.81 -20.15 -8.08
CA GLN A 65 -1.41 -20.67 -9.30
C GLN A 65 -1.32 -19.69 -10.49
N ALA A 66 -0.81 -18.49 -10.26
CA ALA A 66 -0.71 -17.44 -11.26
C ALA A 66 0.54 -17.61 -12.14
N THR A 67 0.39 -17.33 -13.42
CA THR A 67 1.44 -17.34 -14.44
C THR A 67 1.73 -15.93 -15.00
N THR A 68 0.76 -15.03 -14.92
CA THR A 68 0.85 -13.65 -15.38
C THR A 68 0.75 -12.65 -14.21
N ASP A 69 1.21 -11.42 -14.46
CA ASP A 69 1.08 -10.34 -13.47
C ASP A 69 -0.39 -10.08 -13.12
N THR A 70 -1.30 -10.06 -14.11
CA THR A 70 -2.73 -9.88 -13.88
C THR A 70 -3.32 -10.97 -13.01
N GLU A 71 -3.10 -12.25 -13.34
CA GLU A 71 -3.58 -13.37 -12.54
C GLU A 71 -3.08 -13.33 -11.08
N SER A 72 -1.82 -12.92 -10.86
CA SER A 72 -1.26 -12.81 -9.52
C SER A 72 -1.86 -11.67 -8.71
N GLN A 73 -2.23 -10.58 -9.36
CA GLN A 73 -2.94 -9.45 -8.76
C GLN A 73 -4.37 -9.86 -8.39
N GLU A 74 -5.09 -10.49 -9.33
CA GLU A 74 -6.46 -10.97 -9.14
C GLU A 74 -6.53 -12.02 -8.03
N ALA A 75 -5.62 -12.99 -7.99
CA ALA A 75 -5.56 -14.00 -6.93
C ALA A 75 -5.48 -13.39 -5.52
N LYS A 76 -4.71 -12.30 -5.35
CA LYS A 76 -4.66 -11.57 -4.08
C LYS A 76 -5.99 -10.87 -3.76
N LEU A 77 -6.57 -10.22 -4.74
CA LEU A 77 -7.81 -9.47 -4.55
C LEU A 77 -9.00 -10.40 -4.29
N ASP A 78 -9.00 -11.59 -4.91
CA ASP A 78 -9.96 -12.66 -4.63
C ASP A 78 -9.79 -13.19 -3.20
N LEU A 79 -8.53 -13.33 -2.72
CA LEU A 79 -8.29 -13.65 -1.32
C LEU A 79 -8.87 -12.58 -0.39
N PHE A 80 -8.71 -11.30 -0.70
CA PHE A 80 -9.30 -10.20 0.10
C PHE A 80 -10.82 -10.30 0.15
N ALA A 81 -11.46 -10.46 -1.01
CA ALA A 81 -12.91 -10.61 -1.09
C ALA A 81 -13.41 -11.82 -0.28
N LYS A 82 -12.70 -12.94 -0.36
CA LYS A 82 -13.00 -14.14 0.41
C LYS A 82 -12.84 -13.93 1.91
N LEU A 83 -11.75 -13.32 2.36
CA LEU A 83 -11.46 -13.07 3.77
C LEU A 83 -12.44 -12.08 4.40
N MET A 84 -12.84 -11.05 3.66
CA MET A 84 -13.84 -10.06 4.08
C MET A 84 -15.28 -10.54 3.87
N HIS A 85 -15.49 -11.72 3.26
CA HIS A 85 -16.82 -12.24 2.92
C HIS A 85 -17.67 -11.25 2.10
N LEU A 86 -17.05 -10.57 1.11
CA LEU A 86 -17.73 -9.55 0.33
C LEU A 86 -18.98 -10.10 -0.39
N GLN A 87 -20.06 -9.33 -0.33
CA GLN A 87 -21.33 -9.62 -0.98
C GLN A 87 -21.74 -8.45 -1.89
N PRO A 88 -22.42 -8.71 -3.02
CA PRO A 88 -22.92 -7.66 -3.88
C PRO A 88 -23.77 -6.63 -3.11
N GLY A 89 -23.59 -5.35 -3.46
CA GLY A 89 -24.31 -4.23 -2.84
C GLY A 89 -23.67 -3.70 -1.55
N GLN A 90 -22.64 -4.37 -1.00
CA GLN A 90 -21.87 -3.82 0.12
C GLN A 90 -21.04 -2.62 -0.30
N ARG A 91 -20.72 -1.76 0.66
CA ARG A 91 -19.89 -0.57 0.48
C ARG A 91 -18.56 -0.77 1.21
N ILE A 92 -17.45 -0.62 0.48
CA ILE A 92 -16.11 -0.86 1.01
C ILE A 92 -15.24 0.40 0.95
N LEU A 93 -14.26 0.50 1.86
CA LEU A 93 -13.27 1.58 1.90
C LEU A 93 -11.87 1.01 1.70
N ASP A 94 -11.13 1.57 0.74
CA ASP A 94 -9.71 1.32 0.50
C ASP A 94 -8.88 2.48 1.02
N VAL A 95 -8.12 2.28 2.09
CA VAL A 95 -7.26 3.31 2.67
C VAL A 95 -5.84 3.16 2.13
N GLY A 96 -5.48 4.05 1.22
CA GLY A 96 -4.25 3.96 0.44
C GLY A 96 -4.48 3.30 -0.93
N CYS A 97 -5.56 3.69 -1.61
CA CYS A 97 -6.02 3.04 -2.84
C CYS A 97 -5.09 3.19 -4.06
N ALA A 98 -4.01 3.95 -3.93
CA ALA A 98 -3.06 4.22 -5.01
C ALA A 98 -3.77 4.59 -6.34
N TRP A 99 -3.46 3.90 -7.44
CA TRP A 99 -4.09 4.12 -8.76
C TRP A 99 -5.44 3.42 -8.94
N GLY A 100 -6.08 2.97 -7.84
CA GLY A 100 -7.44 2.44 -7.79
C GLY A 100 -7.62 1.03 -8.34
N GLY A 101 -6.55 0.35 -8.79
CA GLY A 101 -6.66 -0.98 -9.38
C GLY A 101 -7.37 -2.01 -8.50
N PRO A 102 -6.93 -2.22 -7.25
CA PRO A 102 -7.58 -3.14 -6.32
C PRO A 102 -9.07 -2.84 -6.11
N LEU A 103 -9.39 -1.59 -5.81
CA LEU A 103 -10.75 -1.16 -5.52
C LEU A 103 -11.68 -1.37 -6.73
N VAL A 104 -11.23 -0.96 -7.93
CA VAL A 104 -11.99 -1.14 -9.18
C VAL A 104 -12.20 -2.62 -9.49
N TYR A 105 -11.20 -3.46 -9.30
CA TYR A 105 -11.35 -4.91 -9.47
C TYR A 105 -12.42 -5.49 -8.54
N LEU A 106 -12.35 -5.16 -7.24
CA LEU A 106 -13.29 -5.66 -6.26
C LEU A 106 -14.72 -5.20 -6.59
N CYS A 107 -14.92 -3.94 -6.96
CA CYS A 107 -16.23 -3.42 -7.35
C CYS A 107 -16.77 -4.12 -8.61
N LYS A 108 -15.93 -4.29 -9.63
CA LYS A 108 -16.30 -4.94 -10.90
C LYS A 108 -16.65 -6.41 -10.70
N THR A 109 -15.85 -7.13 -9.93
CA THR A 109 -15.94 -8.60 -9.83
C THR A 109 -16.97 -9.05 -8.80
N TYR A 110 -17.07 -8.32 -7.69
CA TYR A 110 -17.92 -8.72 -6.56
C TYR A 110 -19.19 -7.88 -6.41
N GLY A 111 -19.42 -6.90 -7.29
CA GLY A 111 -20.64 -6.07 -7.28
C GLY A 111 -20.75 -5.19 -6.02
N VAL A 112 -19.64 -4.84 -5.41
CA VAL A 112 -19.59 -3.89 -4.29
C VAL A 112 -19.45 -2.45 -4.81
N THR A 113 -19.76 -1.47 -3.97
CA THR A 113 -19.44 -0.06 -4.22
C THR A 113 -18.26 0.37 -3.37
N GLY A 114 -17.49 1.37 -3.78
CA GLY A 114 -16.25 1.66 -3.10
C GLY A 114 -15.91 3.13 -2.93
N VAL A 115 -15.21 3.42 -1.83
CA VAL A 115 -14.50 4.69 -1.63
C VAL A 115 -13.01 4.40 -1.51
N GLY A 116 -12.18 5.15 -2.23
CA GLY A 116 -10.72 5.05 -2.15
C GLY A 116 -10.11 6.36 -1.65
N LEU A 117 -9.18 6.26 -0.69
CA LEU A 117 -8.41 7.40 -0.19
C LEU A 117 -6.99 7.34 -0.71
N THR A 118 -6.50 8.45 -1.22
CA THR A 118 -5.10 8.66 -1.59
C THR A 118 -4.64 10.06 -1.22
N LEU A 119 -3.36 10.24 -0.99
CA LEU A 119 -2.76 11.58 -0.77
C LEU A 119 -2.27 12.23 -2.08
N SER A 120 -2.26 11.50 -3.18
CA SER A 120 -1.71 11.95 -4.47
C SER A 120 -2.81 12.35 -5.45
N PRO A 121 -2.85 13.62 -5.91
CA PRO A 121 -3.78 14.07 -6.94
C PRO A 121 -3.58 13.31 -8.25
N THR A 122 -2.35 12.90 -8.55
CA THR A 122 -2.04 12.09 -9.74
C THR A 122 -2.66 10.69 -9.63
N GLN A 123 -2.51 10.03 -8.49
CA GLN A 123 -3.13 8.73 -8.25
C GLN A 123 -4.66 8.82 -8.32
N LYS A 124 -5.26 9.84 -7.69
CA LYS A 124 -6.70 10.11 -7.77
C LYS A 124 -7.17 10.18 -9.22
N TRP A 125 -6.51 11.01 -10.02
CA TRP A 125 -6.90 11.16 -11.43
C TRP A 125 -6.90 9.84 -12.20
N TYR A 126 -5.82 9.03 -12.05
CA TYR A 126 -5.74 7.72 -12.72
C TYR A 126 -6.78 6.72 -12.19
N ALA A 127 -7.04 6.73 -10.89
CA ALA A 127 -8.04 5.86 -10.27
C ALA A 127 -9.46 6.20 -10.79
N GLU A 128 -9.80 7.49 -10.92
CA GLU A 128 -11.06 7.95 -11.49
C GLU A 128 -11.20 7.54 -12.97
N GLN A 129 -10.13 7.67 -13.79
CA GLN A 129 -10.16 7.22 -15.18
C GLN A 129 -10.37 5.70 -15.28
N ARG A 130 -9.69 4.92 -14.40
CA ARG A 130 -9.86 3.47 -14.34
C ARG A 130 -11.28 3.08 -13.94
N ALA A 131 -11.87 3.72 -12.94
CA ALA A 131 -13.25 3.48 -12.53
C ALA A 131 -14.24 3.76 -13.67
N ALA A 132 -14.07 4.87 -14.37
CA ALA A 132 -14.88 5.22 -15.53
C ALA A 132 -14.73 4.20 -16.68
N GLN A 133 -13.51 3.76 -16.98
CA GLN A 133 -13.22 2.76 -18.01
C GLN A 133 -13.92 1.42 -17.71
N HIS A 134 -13.93 1.00 -16.45
CA HIS A 134 -14.55 -0.24 -16.02
C HIS A 134 -16.04 -0.10 -15.66
N GLN A 135 -16.59 1.13 -15.69
CA GLN A 135 -18.00 1.43 -15.42
C GLN A 135 -18.45 0.97 -14.02
N VAL A 136 -17.60 1.17 -13.01
CA VAL A 136 -17.88 0.81 -11.62
C VAL A 136 -18.21 2.04 -10.78
N ASP A 137 -19.02 1.84 -9.73
CA ASP A 137 -19.40 2.88 -8.77
C ASP A 137 -18.32 2.99 -7.68
N VAL A 138 -17.37 3.88 -7.94
CA VAL A 138 -16.23 4.15 -7.06
C VAL A 138 -16.03 5.64 -6.90
N GLN A 139 -15.91 6.11 -5.67
CA GLN A 139 -15.55 7.48 -5.33
C GLN A 139 -14.07 7.53 -4.89
N ILE A 140 -13.24 8.31 -5.57
CA ILE A 140 -11.83 8.49 -5.19
C ILE A 140 -11.64 9.88 -4.57
N LEU A 141 -11.06 9.92 -3.38
CA LEU A 141 -10.84 11.15 -2.63
C LEU A 141 -9.34 11.37 -2.41
N GLU A 142 -8.86 12.56 -2.73
CA GLU A 142 -7.58 13.06 -2.25
C GLU A 142 -7.79 13.53 -0.81
N CYS A 143 -7.53 12.63 0.13
CA CYS A 143 -7.84 12.84 1.53
C CYS A 143 -6.93 12.01 2.44
N ASN A 144 -6.41 12.63 3.51
CA ASN A 144 -5.80 11.87 4.58
C ASN A 144 -6.89 11.13 5.36
N TRP A 145 -6.63 9.87 5.73
CA TRP A 145 -7.56 9.06 6.53
C TRP A 145 -7.96 9.75 7.85
N GLU A 146 -7.08 10.55 8.45
CA GLU A 146 -7.38 11.33 9.67
C GLU A 146 -8.53 12.33 9.48
N ASP A 147 -8.61 12.96 8.30
CA ASP A 147 -9.64 13.97 7.97
C ASP A 147 -10.89 13.38 7.36
N PHE A 148 -10.81 12.15 6.89
CA PHE A 148 -11.93 11.51 6.24
C PHE A 148 -13.11 11.35 7.18
N GLN A 149 -14.30 11.71 6.70
CA GLN A 149 -15.56 11.58 7.42
C GLN A 149 -16.58 10.89 6.51
N ASP A 150 -17.36 9.99 7.06
CA ASP A 150 -18.43 9.31 6.36
C ASP A 150 -19.60 9.01 7.32
N ASN A 151 -20.82 9.31 6.87
CA ASN A 151 -22.02 9.14 7.68
C ASN A 151 -22.82 7.88 7.28
N GLN A 152 -22.46 7.22 6.18
CA GLN A 152 -23.16 6.02 5.72
C GLN A 152 -22.57 4.74 6.31
N GLY A 153 -21.27 4.77 6.62
CA GLY A 153 -20.52 3.61 7.12
C GLY A 153 -20.21 2.59 6.01
N PHE A 154 -19.36 1.63 6.37
CA PHE A 154 -18.84 0.61 5.48
C PHE A 154 -19.07 -0.79 6.06
N GLU A 155 -19.32 -1.76 5.21
CA GLU A 155 -19.33 -3.18 5.59
C GLU A 155 -17.91 -3.71 5.74
N ALA A 156 -16.97 -3.21 4.93
CA ALA A 156 -15.56 -3.56 5.05
C ALA A 156 -14.64 -2.36 4.79
N VAL A 157 -13.54 -2.31 5.52
CA VAL A 157 -12.41 -1.40 5.29
C VAL A 157 -11.17 -2.25 5.07
N TYR A 158 -10.35 -1.92 4.08
CA TYR A 158 -9.10 -2.64 3.90
C TYR A 158 -7.91 -1.72 3.63
N THR A 159 -6.73 -2.23 3.96
CA THR A 159 -5.43 -1.67 3.60
C THR A 159 -4.52 -2.76 3.03
N ASP A 160 -3.70 -2.41 2.05
CA ASP A 160 -2.76 -3.33 1.40
C ASP A 160 -1.35 -2.74 1.42
N GLU A 161 -0.56 -3.09 2.43
CA GLU A 161 0.79 -2.57 2.69
C GLU A 161 0.85 -1.02 2.79
N ALA A 162 -0.18 -0.42 3.39
CA ALA A 162 -0.30 1.02 3.54
C ALA A 162 -0.02 1.50 4.98
N ILE A 163 -0.34 0.69 6.01
CA ILE A 163 -0.21 1.14 7.41
C ILE A 163 1.23 1.31 7.87
N VAL A 164 2.20 0.75 7.15
CA VAL A 164 3.63 1.02 7.36
C VAL A 164 3.97 2.51 7.28
N HIS A 165 3.16 3.26 6.55
CA HIS A 165 3.30 4.72 6.42
C HIS A 165 2.62 5.50 7.55
N PHE A 166 1.76 4.89 8.36
CA PHE A 166 0.96 5.59 9.36
C PHE A 166 1.71 5.72 10.69
N THR A 167 1.81 6.94 11.22
CA THR A 167 2.55 7.22 12.43
C THR A 167 1.80 6.84 13.69
N ASN A 168 0.48 6.98 13.69
CA ASN A 168 -0.38 6.70 14.84
C ASN A 168 -1.41 5.61 14.51
N LEU A 169 -1.02 4.35 14.67
CA LEU A 169 -1.91 3.23 14.36
C LEU A 169 -3.09 3.10 15.32
N GLY A 170 -2.94 3.50 16.58
CA GLY A 170 -4.06 3.47 17.53
C GLY A 170 -5.19 4.38 17.04
N GLU A 171 -4.89 5.61 16.64
CA GLU A 171 -5.87 6.53 16.06
C GLU A 171 -6.44 6.02 14.73
N PHE A 172 -5.61 5.39 13.91
CA PHE A 172 -6.09 4.76 12.68
C PHE A 172 -7.14 3.68 12.95
N PHE A 173 -6.87 2.76 13.86
CA PHE A 173 -7.82 1.70 14.20
C PHE A 173 -9.10 2.25 14.86
N ALA A 174 -8.98 3.26 15.75
CA ALA A 174 -10.15 3.96 16.29
C ALA A 174 -10.99 4.61 15.17
N LYS A 175 -10.33 5.24 14.19
CA LYS A 175 -11.00 5.83 13.03
C LYS A 175 -11.72 4.78 12.19
N VAL A 176 -11.04 3.68 11.84
CA VAL A 176 -11.67 2.58 11.08
C VAL A 176 -12.86 2.01 11.84
N HIS A 177 -12.73 1.81 13.17
CA HIS A 177 -13.85 1.36 14.00
C HIS A 177 -15.05 2.29 13.88
N SER A 178 -14.83 3.61 13.91
CA SER A 178 -15.92 4.60 13.78
C SER A 178 -16.61 4.57 12.41
N LEU A 179 -15.88 4.25 11.35
CA LEU A 179 -16.37 4.20 9.97
C LEU A 179 -17.10 2.90 9.63
N LEU A 180 -16.81 1.82 10.35
CA LEU A 180 -17.46 0.53 10.12
C LEU A 180 -18.88 0.51 10.69
N ARG A 181 -19.79 -0.13 9.95
CA ARG A 181 -21.11 -0.53 10.45
C ARG A 181 -20.98 -1.58 11.55
N PRO A 182 -21.98 -1.74 12.42
CA PRO A 182 -21.99 -2.86 13.37
C PRO A 182 -21.79 -4.20 12.65
N GLY A 183 -20.85 -5.01 13.14
CA GLY A 183 -20.49 -6.30 12.52
C GLY A 183 -19.66 -6.20 11.24
N GLY A 184 -19.29 -4.98 10.81
CA GLY A 184 -18.37 -4.78 9.71
C GLY A 184 -16.94 -5.22 10.05
N CYS A 185 -16.12 -5.46 9.03
CA CYS A 185 -14.75 -5.95 9.22
C CYS A 185 -13.69 -5.00 8.66
N MET A 186 -12.53 -5.08 9.26
CA MET A 186 -11.28 -4.51 8.71
C MET A 186 -10.37 -5.64 8.27
N LEU A 187 -9.84 -5.55 7.04
CA LEU A 187 -8.72 -6.37 6.56
C LEU A 187 -7.48 -5.49 6.46
N ASN A 188 -6.43 -5.87 7.16
CA ASN A 188 -5.12 -5.27 6.99
C ASN A 188 -4.13 -6.32 6.49
N LYS A 189 -3.56 -6.13 5.30
CA LYS A 189 -2.46 -6.95 4.81
C LYS A 189 -1.17 -6.16 4.92
N GLU A 190 -0.25 -6.61 5.77
CA GLU A 190 0.99 -5.90 6.07
C GLU A 190 2.13 -6.86 6.39
N CYS A 191 3.32 -6.32 6.28
CA CYS A 191 4.57 -6.97 6.64
C CYS A 191 4.91 -6.72 8.11
N HIS A 192 5.23 -7.79 8.85
CA HIS A 192 5.55 -7.70 10.27
C HIS A 192 6.95 -8.22 10.57
N PHE A 193 7.64 -7.58 11.51
CA PHE A 193 8.84 -8.18 12.09
C PHE A 193 8.50 -9.39 12.96
N THR A 194 9.28 -10.45 12.85
CA THR A 194 9.17 -11.63 13.73
C THR A 194 9.63 -11.36 15.16
N SER A 195 10.25 -10.22 15.43
CA SER A 195 10.66 -9.78 16.76
C SER A 195 10.87 -8.28 16.81
N SER A 196 10.43 -7.63 17.90
CA SER A 196 10.62 -6.20 18.16
C SER A 196 12.11 -5.77 18.16
N ARG A 197 13.03 -6.69 18.42
CA ARG A 197 14.48 -6.42 18.35
C ARG A 197 14.94 -5.96 16.95
N TYR A 198 14.20 -6.30 15.89
CA TYR A 198 14.57 -5.91 14.53
C TYR A 198 14.19 -4.46 14.21
N ASN A 199 13.30 -3.88 15.01
CA ASN A 199 12.93 -2.46 14.90
C ASN A 199 13.88 -1.52 15.66
N GLN A 200 14.76 -2.05 16.49
CA GLN A 200 15.63 -1.26 17.37
C GLN A 200 16.94 -0.82 16.72
N HIS A 201 17.27 -1.33 15.56
CA HIS A 201 18.56 -1.06 14.92
C HIS A 201 18.39 -0.54 13.49
N LEU A 202 18.92 0.64 13.26
CA LEU A 202 19.08 1.20 11.92
C LEU A 202 20.09 0.36 11.13
N THR A 203 19.57 -0.30 10.12
CA THR A 203 20.42 -0.92 9.09
C THR A 203 20.57 0.03 7.91
N ARG A 204 21.66 -0.10 7.15
CA ARG A 204 21.82 0.66 5.88
C ARG A 204 20.64 0.45 4.93
N ALA A 205 19.98 -0.71 4.99
CA ALA A 205 18.79 -1.00 4.19
C ALA A 205 17.59 -0.18 4.65
N ASN A 206 17.37 -0.04 5.96
CA ASN A 206 16.27 0.77 6.51
C ASN A 206 16.46 2.24 6.15
N VAL A 207 17.68 2.77 6.30
CA VAL A 207 18.03 4.14 5.90
C VAL A 207 17.74 4.35 4.42
N PHE A 208 18.18 3.45 3.56
CA PHE A 208 17.95 3.55 2.13
C PHE A 208 16.47 3.46 1.75
N ASN A 209 15.70 2.60 2.41
CA ASN A 209 14.26 2.52 2.21
C ASN A 209 13.57 3.81 2.65
N HIS A 210 13.97 4.39 3.79
CA HIS A 210 13.47 5.67 4.25
C HIS A 210 13.76 6.80 3.23
N GLU A 211 14.95 6.84 2.67
CA GLU A 211 15.31 7.82 1.62
C GLU A 211 14.46 7.68 0.35
N ILE A 212 14.08 6.46 -0.02
CA ILE A 212 13.27 6.21 -1.22
C ILE A 212 11.79 6.53 -0.97
N PHE A 213 11.24 6.05 0.13
CA PHE A 213 9.79 6.15 0.41
C PHE A 213 9.42 7.36 1.26
N GLY A 214 10.39 8.05 1.86
CA GLY A 214 10.09 9.07 2.85
C GLY A 214 9.36 8.49 4.06
N LEU A 215 9.55 7.20 4.35
CA LEU A 215 8.84 6.47 5.39
C LEU A 215 8.92 7.18 6.72
N THR A 216 7.77 7.49 7.29
CA THR A 216 7.61 8.06 8.61
C THR A 216 7.26 7.00 9.63
N GLY A 217 6.63 5.90 9.19
CA GLY A 217 6.32 4.74 10.00
C GLY A 217 7.44 3.70 9.98
N SER A 218 7.31 2.69 10.81
CA SER A 218 8.18 1.52 10.83
C SER A 218 7.34 0.24 10.85
N TYR A 219 7.88 -0.83 10.30
CA TYR A 219 7.28 -2.15 10.47
C TYR A 219 7.20 -2.49 11.95
N ARG A 220 6.13 -3.15 12.36
CA ARG A 220 5.85 -3.60 13.73
C ARG A 220 5.84 -5.11 13.78
N THR A 221 5.76 -5.66 14.98
CA THR A 221 5.42 -7.09 15.09
C THR A 221 3.92 -7.26 14.93
N LEU A 222 3.50 -8.45 14.50
CA LEU A 222 2.07 -8.79 14.45
C LEU A 222 1.43 -8.66 15.84
N ALA A 223 2.16 -8.99 16.91
CA ALA A 223 1.67 -8.84 18.28
C ALA A 223 1.35 -7.37 18.64
N ASP A 224 2.21 -6.43 18.21
CA ASP A 224 1.97 -4.99 18.43
C ASP A 224 0.72 -4.52 17.70
N GLU A 225 0.49 -4.99 16.49
CA GLU A 225 -0.72 -4.66 15.72
C GLU A 225 -1.97 -5.23 16.37
N LEU A 226 -1.97 -6.52 16.70
CA LEU A 226 -3.11 -7.18 17.32
C LEU A 226 -3.52 -6.53 18.65
N MET A 227 -2.54 -6.11 19.45
CA MET A 227 -2.79 -5.39 20.69
C MET A 227 -3.52 -4.07 20.42
N LEU A 228 -3.07 -3.30 19.44
CA LEU A 228 -3.72 -2.02 19.09
C LEU A 228 -5.13 -2.22 18.51
N VAL A 229 -5.31 -3.26 17.72
CA VAL A 229 -6.61 -3.64 17.15
C VAL A 229 -7.61 -3.97 18.26
N ASP A 230 -7.22 -4.83 19.21
CA ASP A 230 -8.04 -5.20 20.37
C ASP A 230 -8.41 -3.99 21.24
N GLN A 231 -7.44 -3.13 21.56
CA GLN A 231 -7.63 -1.91 22.34
C GLN A 231 -8.60 -0.91 21.70
N ASN A 232 -8.84 -1.02 20.40
CA ASN A 232 -9.76 -0.15 19.67
C ASN A 232 -11.11 -0.80 19.32
N GLY A 233 -11.52 -1.86 20.05
CA GLY A 233 -12.86 -2.43 19.96
C GLY A 233 -13.06 -3.40 18.81
N PHE A 234 -12.01 -4.08 18.40
CA PHE A 234 -12.09 -5.12 17.38
C PHE A 234 -11.85 -6.51 17.96
N GLU A 235 -12.48 -7.49 17.39
CA GLU A 235 -12.21 -8.91 17.60
C GLU A 235 -11.51 -9.49 16.38
N THR A 236 -10.22 -9.85 16.51
CA THR A 236 -9.50 -10.53 15.43
C THR A 236 -9.95 -11.97 15.29
N ARG A 237 -10.45 -12.33 14.12
CA ARG A 237 -10.96 -13.68 13.84
C ARG A 237 -10.12 -14.47 12.86
N ILE A 238 -9.40 -13.80 11.96
CA ILE A 238 -8.59 -14.45 10.94
C ILE A 238 -7.21 -13.82 10.92
N ILE A 239 -6.18 -14.67 10.93
CA ILE A 239 -4.81 -14.32 10.60
C ILE A 239 -4.39 -15.27 9.50
N HIS A 240 -4.27 -14.75 8.28
CA HIS A 240 -3.86 -15.52 7.12
C HIS A 240 -2.43 -15.14 6.76
N GLN A 241 -1.48 -16.02 7.08
CA GLN A 241 -0.08 -15.83 6.72
C GLN A 241 0.14 -16.14 5.24
N ILE A 242 0.72 -15.19 4.52
CA ILE A 242 1.06 -15.30 3.11
C ILE A 242 2.52 -15.76 2.99
N ASP A 243 2.79 -16.78 2.17
CA ASP A 243 4.14 -17.24 1.93
C ASP A 243 4.99 -16.13 1.29
N LEU A 244 6.12 -15.84 1.91
CA LEU A 244 7.06 -14.82 1.44
C LEU A 244 7.71 -15.14 0.08
N GLU A 245 7.59 -16.36 -0.40
CA GLU A 245 7.95 -16.70 -1.78
C GLU A 245 7.15 -15.85 -2.79
N ASN A 246 5.89 -15.50 -2.45
CA ASN A 246 5.08 -14.56 -3.23
C ASN A 246 5.75 -13.19 -3.35
N TYR A 247 6.32 -12.69 -2.25
CA TYR A 247 7.04 -11.42 -2.26
C TYR A 247 8.30 -11.50 -3.13
N ARG A 248 9.06 -12.59 -3.00
CA ARG A 248 10.25 -12.83 -3.82
C ARG A 248 9.90 -12.87 -5.31
N ARG A 249 8.86 -13.61 -5.69
CA ARG A 249 8.39 -13.72 -7.09
C ARG A 249 7.87 -12.36 -7.59
N THR A 250 7.14 -11.61 -6.78
CA THR A 250 6.69 -10.26 -7.12
C THR A 250 7.88 -9.35 -7.41
N ALA A 251 8.89 -9.32 -6.54
CA ALA A 251 10.09 -8.51 -6.73
C ALA A 251 10.90 -8.95 -7.97
N ASP A 252 11.00 -10.25 -8.24
CA ASP A 252 11.65 -10.78 -9.43
C ASP A 252 10.92 -10.36 -10.72
N ARG A 253 9.57 -10.36 -10.71
CA ARG A 253 8.77 -9.87 -11.84
C ARG A 253 8.97 -8.39 -12.07
N TRP A 254 8.90 -7.58 -11.03
CA TRP A 254 9.14 -6.14 -11.13
C TRP A 254 10.55 -5.81 -11.63
N LEU A 255 11.58 -6.54 -11.17
CA LEU A 255 12.94 -6.41 -11.68
C LEU A 255 13.04 -6.80 -13.16
N SER A 256 12.41 -7.91 -13.57
CA SER A 256 12.37 -8.35 -14.95
C SER A 256 11.70 -7.30 -15.86
N ASN A 257 10.53 -6.83 -15.45
CA ASN A 257 9.78 -5.79 -16.16
C ASN A 257 10.60 -4.49 -16.27
N MET A 258 11.27 -4.11 -15.17
CA MET A 258 12.14 -2.94 -15.15
C MET A 258 13.33 -3.05 -16.12
N TYR A 259 13.91 -4.25 -16.29
CA TYR A 259 14.96 -4.47 -17.27
C TYR A 259 14.42 -4.43 -18.70
N GLN A 260 13.27 -5.01 -18.96
CA GLN A 260 12.64 -5.00 -20.30
C GLN A 260 12.30 -3.58 -20.78
N HIS A 261 11.88 -2.71 -19.86
CA HIS A 261 11.48 -1.33 -20.16
C HIS A 261 12.57 -0.29 -19.87
N ARG A 262 13.85 -0.72 -19.72
CA ARG A 262 14.94 0.15 -19.24
C ARG A 262 15.05 1.48 -19.98
N GLU A 263 15.05 1.47 -21.30
CA GLU A 263 15.24 2.70 -22.10
C GLU A 263 14.12 3.71 -21.86
N GLN A 264 12.87 3.23 -21.89
CA GLN A 264 11.70 4.04 -21.60
C GLN A 264 11.75 4.62 -20.18
N LEU A 265 12.07 3.79 -19.18
CA LEU A 265 12.09 4.20 -17.78
C LEU A 265 13.21 5.21 -17.50
N VAL A 266 14.40 5.01 -18.07
CA VAL A 266 15.51 5.97 -17.96
C VAL A 266 15.18 7.30 -18.63
N ALA A 267 14.49 7.27 -19.76
CA ALA A 267 14.07 8.50 -20.43
C ALA A 267 13.06 9.31 -19.57
N LEU A 268 12.23 8.65 -18.77
CA LEU A 268 11.24 9.29 -17.90
C LEU A 268 11.83 9.90 -16.63
N VAL A 269 12.72 9.17 -15.94
CA VAL A 269 13.15 9.53 -14.58
C VAL A 269 14.67 9.77 -14.44
N GLY A 270 15.43 9.55 -15.50
CA GLY A 270 16.90 9.59 -15.50
C GLY A 270 17.54 8.31 -14.96
N ASP A 271 18.82 8.10 -15.34
CA ASP A 271 19.54 6.86 -15.01
C ASP A 271 19.85 6.73 -13.50
N ASP A 272 20.00 7.85 -12.79
CA ASP A 272 20.24 7.81 -11.34
C ASP A 272 19.03 7.28 -10.55
N TYR A 273 17.85 7.83 -10.80
CA TYR A 273 16.62 7.37 -10.13
C TYR A 273 16.31 5.91 -10.51
N TYR A 274 16.45 5.55 -11.80
CA TYR A 274 16.30 4.18 -12.27
C TYR A 274 17.22 3.22 -11.49
N ARG A 275 18.50 3.54 -11.31
CA ARG A 275 19.46 2.70 -10.57
C ARG A 275 19.11 2.59 -9.08
N ARG A 276 18.67 3.67 -8.46
CA ARG A 276 18.24 3.69 -7.06
C ARG A 276 17.00 2.80 -6.87
N PHE A 277 15.99 2.97 -7.70
CA PHE A 277 14.77 2.16 -7.63
C PHE A 277 15.06 0.66 -7.87
N ARG A 278 15.90 0.34 -8.84
CA ARG A 278 16.37 -1.04 -9.04
C ARG A 278 17.09 -1.60 -7.82
N THR A 279 17.90 -0.80 -7.15
CA THR A 279 18.60 -1.21 -5.92
C THR A 279 17.59 -1.48 -4.80
N TYR A 280 16.57 -0.65 -4.68
CA TYR A 280 15.47 -0.88 -3.77
C TYR A 280 14.79 -2.23 -4.03
N LEU A 281 14.37 -2.53 -5.25
CA LEU A 281 13.75 -3.83 -5.57
C LEU A 281 14.64 -5.03 -5.27
N LYS A 282 15.96 -4.91 -5.48
CA LYS A 282 16.94 -5.94 -5.09
C LYS A 282 17.02 -6.12 -3.58
N LEU A 283 16.91 -5.05 -2.80
CA LEU A 283 16.87 -5.11 -1.34
C LEU A 283 15.57 -5.75 -0.86
N VAL A 284 14.42 -5.37 -1.43
CA VAL A 284 13.13 -6.02 -1.17
C VAL A 284 13.26 -7.52 -1.36
N ARG A 285 13.68 -7.96 -2.54
CA ARG A 285 13.91 -9.39 -2.84
C ARG A 285 14.79 -10.11 -1.83
N LYS A 286 15.83 -9.44 -1.32
CA LYS A 286 16.77 -10.02 -0.34
C LYS A 286 16.20 -10.04 1.07
N THR A 287 15.44 -9.04 1.46
CA THR A 287 14.91 -8.88 2.83
C THR A 287 13.80 -9.87 3.11
N TRP A 288 12.96 -10.16 2.11
CA TRP A 288 11.82 -11.05 2.23
C TRP A 288 12.22 -12.53 2.09
N ASN A 289 13.05 -13.00 3.00
CA ASN A 289 13.57 -14.37 3.01
C ASN A 289 13.05 -15.24 4.18
N GLY A 290 12.00 -14.77 4.86
CA GLY A 290 11.33 -15.53 5.92
C GLY A 290 12.02 -15.56 7.29
N THR A 291 13.20 -14.94 7.45
CA THR A 291 13.93 -15.03 8.72
C THR A 291 13.59 -13.93 9.71
N LYS A 292 13.19 -12.74 9.23
CA LYS A 292 12.96 -11.57 10.07
C LYS A 292 11.59 -10.95 9.93
N MET A 293 10.88 -11.31 8.90
CA MET A 293 9.57 -10.75 8.58
C MET A 293 8.58 -11.84 8.21
N THR A 294 7.30 -11.54 8.41
CA THR A 294 6.15 -12.26 7.90
C THR A 294 5.31 -11.31 7.04
N LEU A 295 4.42 -11.86 6.25
CA LEU A 295 3.39 -11.13 5.53
C LEU A 295 2.05 -11.74 5.94
N ASP A 296 1.21 -10.93 6.57
CA ASP A 296 -0.01 -11.42 7.17
C ASP A 296 -1.21 -10.58 6.73
N ALA A 297 -2.31 -11.24 6.37
CA ALA A 297 -3.62 -10.60 6.20
C ALA A 297 -4.45 -10.86 7.47
N VAL A 298 -4.70 -9.81 8.23
CA VAL A 298 -5.43 -9.83 9.49
C VAL A 298 -6.84 -9.34 9.25
N VAL A 299 -7.85 -10.12 9.65
CA VAL A 299 -9.25 -9.69 9.58
C VAL A 299 -9.84 -9.59 10.97
N SER A 300 -10.31 -8.39 11.29
CA SER A 300 -10.86 -8.04 12.59
C SER A 300 -12.24 -7.42 12.43
N TYR A 301 -13.17 -7.79 13.30
CA TYR A 301 -14.57 -7.38 13.25
C TYR A 301 -14.86 -6.35 14.35
N LYS A 302 -15.61 -5.32 13.99
CA LYS A 302 -16.16 -4.37 14.95
C LYS A 302 -17.13 -5.05 15.89
N VAL A 303 -16.89 -5.00 17.21
CA VAL A 303 -17.71 -5.53 18.28
C VAL A 303 -18.38 -4.42 19.10
#